data_69e65c3b27afbdb74b7dc14dd90ff14c
#
_entry.id   69e65c3b27afbdb74b7dc14dd90ff14c
#
_cell.length_a   1.000
_cell.length_b   1.000
_cell.length_c   1.000
_cell.angle_alpha   90.00
_cell.angle_beta   90.00
_cell.angle_gamma   90.00
#
_symmetry.space_group_name_H-M   'P 1'
#
loop_
_entity.id
_entity.type
_entity.pdbx_description
1 polymer ?
#
loop_
_entity_poly.entity_id
_entity_poly.type
_entity_poly.pdbx_seq_one_letter_code
_entity_poly.pdbx_strand_id
1 'polypeptide(L)'
;MILCCGEALIDMLPRSSTDGEAAFAPYPGGAVFNTAIGLGRLGVETQFLCGMSSDFLGDILRDALSASGVDHSPSPSLQAPCTVAFVKLVDGQATYAFYDENSAMRSMSVAPAVDANAMFFGGISLVGAGCGDTFETLMLREAPLRVTMIDPNIRPSFIQDVDAYRVRIERMMAAAD
;
A
#
# COMPACT_ATOMS: atom_id res chain seq x y z
N MET A 1 -5.18 9.84 -16.25
CA MET A 1 -5.06 8.64 -15.42
C MET A 1 -3.95 8.83 -14.39
N ILE A 2 -4.16 8.40 -13.14
CA ILE A 2 -3.19 8.44 -12.05
C ILE A 2 -2.88 7.01 -11.62
N LEU A 3 -1.60 6.64 -11.48
CA LEU A 3 -1.16 5.37 -10.92
C LEU A 3 -0.73 5.57 -9.45
N CYS A 4 -1.44 4.95 -8.52
CA CYS A 4 -1.10 4.93 -7.10
C CYS A 4 -0.24 3.71 -6.77
N CYS A 5 0.98 3.92 -6.29
CA CYS A 5 2.00 2.90 -6.01
C CYS A 5 2.26 2.85 -4.50
N GLY A 6 1.79 1.83 -3.81
CA GLY A 6 1.95 1.75 -2.37
C GLY A 6 1.30 0.54 -1.75
N GLU A 7 1.19 0.53 -0.43
CA GLU A 7 0.65 -0.61 0.30
C GLU A 7 -0.84 -0.79 0.15
N ALA A 8 -1.24 -2.06 0.14
CA ALA A 8 -2.58 -2.57 0.43
C ALA A 8 -2.48 -3.58 1.57
N LEU A 9 -3.33 -3.47 2.55
CA LEU A 9 -3.33 -4.34 3.73
C LEU A 9 -4.75 -4.53 4.29
N ILE A 10 -4.89 -5.48 5.18
CA ILE A 10 -6.15 -5.68 5.93
C ILE A 10 -5.96 -5.22 7.36
N ASP A 11 -6.75 -4.23 7.77
CA ASP A 11 -6.90 -3.83 9.16
C ASP A 11 -7.93 -4.74 9.86
N MET A 12 -7.46 -5.53 10.82
CA MET A 12 -8.30 -6.37 11.68
C MET A 12 -8.77 -5.54 12.88
N LEU A 13 -9.96 -4.93 12.74
CA LEU A 13 -10.52 -4.06 13.77
C LEU A 13 -11.26 -4.84 14.84
N PRO A 14 -11.08 -4.50 16.14
CA PRO A 14 -11.78 -5.17 17.24
C PRO A 14 -13.30 -5.00 17.13
N ARG A 15 -14.01 -6.07 17.38
CA ARG A 15 -15.48 -6.15 17.40
C ARG A 15 -15.90 -7.06 18.55
N SER A 16 -17.19 -7.09 18.83
CA SER A 16 -17.83 -8.12 19.66
C SER A 16 -18.80 -8.91 18.79
N SER A 17 -18.84 -10.22 18.97
CA SER A 17 -19.87 -11.07 18.37
C SER A 17 -21.24 -10.78 19.01
N THR A 18 -22.30 -11.33 18.43
CA THR A 18 -23.64 -11.25 19.00
C THR A 18 -23.74 -11.90 20.39
N ASP A 19 -22.87 -12.86 20.67
CA ASP A 19 -22.77 -13.59 21.93
C ASP A 19 -21.81 -12.93 22.94
N GLY A 20 -21.25 -11.75 22.58
CA GLY A 20 -20.37 -10.97 23.43
C GLY A 20 -18.90 -11.42 23.42
N GLU A 21 -18.51 -12.33 22.55
CA GLU A 21 -17.13 -12.78 22.41
C GLU A 21 -16.28 -11.72 21.67
N ALA A 22 -15.01 -11.62 22.03
CA ALA A 22 -14.07 -10.78 21.31
C ALA A 22 -13.85 -11.32 19.88
N ALA A 23 -13.99 -10.46 18.88
CA ALA A 23 -13.82 -10.79 17.48
C ALA A 23 -13.00 -9.71 16.76
N PHE A 24 -12.59 -10.01 15.54
CA PHE A 24 -11.98 -9.04 14.63
C PHE A 24 -12.71 -9.05 13.30
N ALA A 25 -12.93 -7.85 12.74
CA ALA A 25 -13.49 -7.70 11.39
C ALA A 25 -12.42 -7.18 10.44
N PRO A 26 -12.26 -7.81 9.24
CA PRO A 26 -11.30 -7.37 8.24
C PRO A 26 -11.81 -6.13 7.50
N TYR A 27 -10.96 -5.11 7.39
CA TYR A 27 -11.22 -3.91 6.60
C TYR A 27 -10.05 -3.66 5.65
N PRO A 28 -10.29 -3.37 4.36
CA PRO A 28 -9.25 -2.96 3.45
C PRO A 28 -8.67 -1.60 3.88
N GLY A 29 -7.34 -1.49 3.84
CA GLY A 29 -6.60 -0.31 4.30
C GLY A 29 -5.25 -0.13 3.63
N GLY A 30 -4.52 0.84 4.10
CA GLY A 30 -3.26 1.33 3.57
C GLY A 30 -3.37 2.80 3.13
N ALA A 31 -2.34 3.62 3.36
CA ALA A 31 -2.40 5.04 3.05
C ALA A 31 -2.61 5.28 1.55
N VAL A 32 -1.77 4.64 0.72
CA VAL A 32 -1.87 4.77 -0.74
C VAL A 32 -3.10 4.07 -1.30
N PHE A 33 -3.48 2.91 -0.73
CA PHE A 33 -4.72 2.23 -1.08
C PHE A 33 -5.94 3.14 -0.86
N ASN A 34 -6.03 3.79 0.30
CA ASN A 34 -7.12 4.71 0.60
C ASN A 34 -7.13 5.94 -0.31
N THR A 35 -5.95 6.43 -0.73
CA THR A 35 -5.83 7.49 -1.72
C THR A 35 -6.41 7.05 -3.07
N ALA A 36 -6.06 5.86 -3.54
CA ALA A 36 -6.61 5.31 -4.78
C ALA A 36 -8.14 5.15 -4.72
N ILE A 37 -8.66 4.59 -3.62
CA ILE A 37 -10.10 4.49 -3.36
C ILE A 37 -10.78 5.88 -3.41
N GLY A 38 -10.17 6.88 -2.76
CA GLY A 38 -10.68 8.26 -2.76
C GLY A 38 -10.75 8.85 -4.16
N LEU A 39 -9.68 8.73 -4.93
CA LEU A 39 -9.63 9.21 -6.32
C LEU A 39 -10.65 8.53 -7.21
N GLY A 40 -10.76 7.19 -7.15
CA GLY A 40 -11.75 6.45 -7.92
C GLY A 40 -13.18 6.86 -7.61
N ARG A 41 -13.52 7.02 -6.33
CA ARG A 41 -14.85 7.51 -5.89
C ARG A 41 -15.16 8.94 -6.33
N LEU A 42 -14.13 9.77 -6.54
CA LEU A 42 -14.26 11.11 -7.12
C LEU A 42 -14.36 11.10 -8.64
N GLY A 43 -14.36 9.93 -9.28
CA GLY A 43 -14.46 9.78 -10.74
C GLY A 43 -13.14 10.03 -11.48
N VAL A 44 -12.01 10.06 -10.78
CA VAL A 44 -10.70 10.17 -11.40
C VAL A 44 -10.30 8.80 -11.95
N GLU A 45 -9.86 8.75 -13.20
CA GLU A 45 -9.30 7.53 -13.80
C GLU A 45 -8.03 7.13 -13.05
N THR A 46 -8.12 6.06 -12.27
CA THR A 46 -7.12 5.67 -11.28
C THR A 46 -6.73 4.21 -11.44
N GLN A 47 -5.42 3.96 -11.43
CA GLN A 47 -4.82 2.63 -11.31
C GLN A 47 -4.14 2.46 -9.95
N PHE A 48 -4.03 1.21 -9.51
CA PHE A 48 -3.35 0.85 -8.27
C PHE A 48 -2.28 -0.23 -8.53
N LEU A 49 -1.10 -0.05 -7.94
CA LEU A 49 0.03 -0.96 -8.03
C LEU A 49 0.54 -1.35 -6.65
N CYS A 50 0.39 -2.64 -6.34
CA CYS A 50 0.95 -3.31 -5.17
C CYS A 50 1.06 -4.81 -5.45
N GLY A 51 1.98 -5.51 -4.82
CA GLY A 51 1.92 -6.97 -4.78
C GLY A 51 0.71 -7.41 -3.95
N MET A 52 -0.25 -8.08 -4.56
CA MET A 52 -1.51 -8.48 -3.91
C MET A 52 -1.53 -9.99 -3.70
N SER A 53 -1.92 -10.43 -2.49
CA SER A 53 -2.07 -11.85 -2.20
C SER A 53 -3.14 -12.49 -3.08
N SER A 54 -2.93 -13.76 -3.44
CA SER A 54 -3.93 -14.60 -4.12
C SER A 54 -4.90 -15.30 -3.15
N ASP A 55 -4.82 -14.99 -1.84
CA ASP A 55 -5.74 -15.51 -0.84
C ASP A 55 -7.05 -14.69 -0.74
N PHE A 56 -7.99 -15.16 0.09
CA PHE A 56 -9.29 -14.50 0.27
C PHE A 56 -9.19 -13.09 0.87
N LEU A 57 -8.12 -12.74 1.58
CA LEU A 57 -7.88 -11.37 2.06
C LEU A 57 -7.46 -10.46 0.90
N GLY A 58 -6.68 -10.99 -0.04
CA GLY A 58 -6.38 -10.30 -1.29
C GLY A 58 -7.63 -10.07 -2.15
N ASP A 59 -8.63 -10.96 -2.10
CA ASP A 59 -9.92 -10.75 -2.77
C ASP A 59 -10.67 -9.56 -2.18
N ILE A 60 -10.70 -9.40 -0.85
CA ILE A 60 -11.30 -8.24 -0.18
C ILE A 60 -10.68 -6.92 -0.69
N LEU A 61 -9.35 -6.89 -0.89
CA LEU A 61 -8.66 -5.70 -1.42
C LEU A 61 -9.05 -5.43 -2.87
N ARG A 62 -9.04 -6.45 -3.73
CA ARG A 62 -9.44 -6.32 -5.15
C ARG A 62 -10.87 -5.87 -5.31
N ASP A 63 -11.79 -6.45 -4.53
CA ASP A 63 -13.20 -6.09 -4.55
C ASP A 63 -13.42 -4.64 -4.14
N ALA A 64 -12.71 -4.15 -3.13
CA ALA A 64 -12.81 -2.77 -2.67
C ALA A 64 -12.28 -1.76 -3.72
N LEU A 65 -11.17 -2.08 -4.41
CA LEU A 65 -10.65 -1.28 -5.52
C LEU A 65 -11.68 -1.24 -6.66
N SER A 66 -12.15 -2.40 -7.11
CA SER A 66 -13.13 -2.52 -8.20
C SER A 66 -14.43 -1.78 -7.89
N ALA A 67 -14.98 -1.95 -6.67
CA ALA A 67 -16.18 -1.25 -6.20
C ALA A 67 -16.02 0.27 -6.14
N SER A 68 -14.78 0.77 -6.10
CA SER A 68 -14.46 2.19 -6.09
C SER A 68 -14.02 2.73 -7.45
N GLY A 69 -14.12 1.93 -8.52
CA GLY A 69 -13.75 2.33 -9.89
C GLY A 69 -12.24 2.44 -10.12
N VAL A 70 -11.44 1.72 -9.33
CA VAL A 70 -9.98 1.69 -9.46
C VAL A 70 -9.56 0.45 -10.24
N ASP A 71 -8.79 0.63 -11.31
CA ASP A 71 -8.17 -0.47 -12.05
C ASP A 71 -6.94 -0.99 -11.31
N HIS A 72 -6.97 -2.25 -10.91
CA HIS A 72 -5.87 -2.92 -10.22
C HIS A 72 -5.13 -3.92 -11.12
N SER A 73 -5.37 -3.89 -12.42
CA SER A 73 -4.71 -4.78 -13.40
C SER A 73 -3.17 -4.69 -13.39
N PRO A 74 -2.53 -3.54 -13.04
CA PRO A 74 -1.07 -3.48 -12.90
C PRO A 74 -0.53 -4.25 -11.68
N SER A 75 -1.37 -4.58 -10.69
CA SER A 75 -0.96 -5.24 -9.45
C SER A 75 -0.79 -6.75 -9.67
N PRO A 76 0.42 -7.31 -9.47
CA PRO A 76 0.61 -8.76 -9.59
C PRO A 76 -0.10 -9.51 -8.47
N SER A 77 -0.74 -10.63 -8.82
CA SER A 77 -1.28 -11.59 -7.86
C SER A 77 -0.20 -12.60 -7.48
N LEU A 78 0.14 -12.66 -6.20
CA LEU A 78 1.27 -13.44 -5.68
C LEU A 78 0.79 -14.50 -4.68
N GLN A 79 1.40 -15.69 -4.74
CA GLN A 79 1.16 -16.77 -3.76
C GLN A 79 1.97 -16.51 -2.48
N ALA A 80 1.63 -15.43 -1.79
CA ALA A 80 2.22 -15.00 -0.54
C ALA A 80 1.10 -14.42 0.34
N PRO A 81 1.24 -14.43 1.67
CA PRO A 81 0.18 -13.96 2.57
C PRO A 81 -0.12 -12.47 2.36
N CYS A 82 -1.37 -12.09 2.63
CA CYS A 82 -1.74 -10.69 2.68
C CYS A 82 -1.06 -10.00 3.87
N THR A 83 -0.72 -8.73 3.73
CA THR A 83 -0.30 -7.88 4.85
C THR A 83 -1.50 -7.64 5.77
N VAL A 84 -1.32 -7.88 7.08
CA VAL A 84 -2.40 -7.75 8.07
C VAL A 84 -1.93 -6.92 9.26
N ALA A 85 -2.76 -5.98 9.70
CA ALA A 85 -2.57 -5.20 10.90
C ALA A 85 -3.71 -5.47 11.90
N PHE A 86 -3.41 -6.08 13.05
CA PHE A 86 -4.38 -6.16 14.15
C PHE A 86 -4.36 -4.88 14.95
N VAL A 87 -5.53 -4.31 15.15
CA VAL A 87 -5.70 -3.06 15.91
C VAL A 87 -6.21 -3.36 17.30
N LYS A 88 -5.52 -2.85 18.32
CA LYS A 88 -5.99 -2.83 19.71
C LYS A 88 -6.15 -1.39 20.16
N LEU A 89 -7.26 -1.06 20.74
CA LEU A 89 -7.48 0.24 21.38
C LEU A 89 -7.04 0.17 22.85
N VAL A 90 -6.11 1.03 23.23
CA VAL A 90 -5.66 1.21 24.62
C VAL A 90 -5.86 2.69 24.96
N ASP A 91 -6.72 2.98 25.92
CA ASP A 91 -7.08 4.35 26.33
C ASP A 91 -7.49 5.26 25.14
N GLY A 92 -8.20 4.68 24.17
CA GLY A 92 -8.66 5.38 22.97
C GLY A 92 -7.58 5.56 21.88
N GLN A 93 -6.34 5.11 22.12
CA GLN A 93 -5.26 5.13 21.15
C GLN A 93 -5.10 3.76 20.47
N ALA A 94 -4.89 3.77 19.14
CA ALA A 94 -4.66 2.55 18.38
C ALA A 94 -3.22 2.04 18.58
N THR A 95 -3.11 0.78 18.98
CA THR A 95 -1.85 0.02 18.98
C THR A 95 -1.98 -1.08 17.94
N TYR A 96 -0.90 -1.35 17.20
CA TYR A 96 -0.89 -2.28 16.07
C TYR A 96 0.02 -3.47 16.32
N ALA A 97 -0.46 -4.67 15.99
CA ALA A 97 0.38 -5.84 15.73
C ALA A 97 0.38 -6.07 14.22
N PHE A 98 1.54 -5.95 13.60
CA PHE A 98 1.68 -5.89 12.15
C PHE A 98 2.36 -7.16 11.62
N TYR A 99 1.77 -7.77 10.60
CA TYR A 99 2.22 -9.00 9.99
C TYR A 99 2.40 -8.78 8.48
N ASP A 100 3.61 -8.47 8.05
CA ASP A 100 3.93 -8.24 6.64
C ASP A 100 5.22 -8.94 6.16
N GLU A 101 5.85 -9.70 7.03
CA GLU A 101 7.03 -10.50 6.68
C GLU A 101 6.67 -11.52 5.59
N ASN A 102 7.43 -11.52 4.51
CA ASN A 102 7.19 -12.36 3.32
C ASN A 102 5.79 -12.19 2.70
N SER A 103 5.10 -11.08 2.98
CA SER A 103 3.81 -10.79 2.37
C SER A 103 3.90 -10.54 0.87
N ALA A 104 2.76 -10.60 0.19
CA ALA A 104 2.66 -10.31 -1.25
C ALA A 104 3.17 -8.89 -1.56
N MET A 105 2.87 -7.91 -0.72
CA MET A 105 3.42 -6.57 -0.84
C MET A 105 4.96 -6.59 -0.82
N ARG A 106 5.58 -7.23 0.18
CA ARG A 106 7.04 -7.29 0.32
C ARG A 106 7.72 -8.10 -0.78
N SER A 107 7.01 -9.05 -1.36
CA SER A 107 7.52 -9.94 -2.41
C SER A 107 7.44 -9.32 -3.82
N MET A 108 6.86 -8.13 -3.96
CA MET A 108 6.79 -7.46 -5.25
C MET A 108 8.19 -6.98 -5.67
N SER A 109 8.66 -7.46 -6.83
CA SER A 109 10.01 -7.20 -7.35
C SER A 109 10.05 -6.74 -8.80
N VAL A 110 8.89 -6.62 -9.45
CA VAL A 110 8.80 -6.24 -10.87
C VAL A 110 7.87 -5.04 -11.00
N ALA A 111 8.40 -3.98 -11.60
CA ALA A 111 7.62 -2.81 -11.97
C ALA A 111 7.07 -2.97 -13.40
N PRO A 112 5.77 -2.77 -13.63
CA PRO A 112 5.18 -2.85 -14.97
C PRO A 112 5.62 -1.67 -15.85
N ALA A 113 5.30 -1.75 -17.13
CA ALA A 113 5.24 -0.58 -17.99
C ALA A 113 4.10 0.35 -17.49
N VAL A 114 4.30 1.66 -17.59
CA VAL A 114 3.36 2.65 -17.06
C VAL A 114 2.75 3.45 -18.20
N ASP A 115 1.43 3.52 -18.22
CA ASP A 115 0.66 4.39 -19.10
C ASP A 115 -0.22 5.34 -18.26
N ALA A 116 0.42 6.12 -17.39
CA ALA A 116 -0.25 7.10 -16.55
C ALA A 116 0.33 8.50 -16.77
N ASN A 117 -0.46 9.55 -16.57
CA ASN A 117 -0.01 10.94 -16.66
C ASN A 117 0.71 11.39 -15.38
N ALA A 118 0.27 10.84 -14.24
CA ALA A 118 0.83 11.12 -12.93
C ALA A 118 0.95 9.84 -12.11
N MET A 119 1.89 9.84 -11.17
CA MET A 119 2.13 8.73 -10.25
C MET A 119 2.20 9.24 -8.82
N PHE A 120 1.62 8.49 -7.90
CA PHE A 120 1.67 8.77 -6.47
C PHE A 120 2.31 7.59 -5.73
N PHE A 121 3.33 7.87 -4.92
CA PHE A 121 4.07 6.89 -4.15
C PHE A 121 3.97 7.20 -2.67
N GLY A 122 3.99 6.19 -1.81
CA GLY A 122 4.00 6.49 -0.38
C GLY A 122 3.84 5.31 0.55
N GLY A 123 3.71 5.67 1.83
CA GLY A 123 3.37 4.78 2.91
C GLY A 123 4.46 3.79 3.32
N ILE A 124 4.04 2.74 4.03
CA ILE A 124 4.94 1.71 4.55
C ILE A 124 5.54 0.81 3.47
N SER A 125 5.01 0.86 2.25
CA SER A 125 5.58 0.16 1.10
C SER A 125 7.00 0.61 0.75
N LEU A 126 7.36 1.83 1.14
CA LEU A 126 8.70 2.41 0.93
C LEU A 126 9.72 1.97 2.00
N VAL A 127 9.25 1.30 3.05
CA VAL A 127 10.12 0.80 4.14
C VAL A 127 10.70 -0.57 3.75
N GLY A 128 12.01 -0.69 3.69
CA GLY A 128 12.70 -1.96 3.43
C GLY A 128 12.85 -2.32 1.95
N ALA A 129 13.44 -3.49 1.72
CA ALA A 129 13.70 -4.04 0.40
C ALA A 129 12.41 -4.57 -0.29
N GLY A 130 12.56 -5.13 -1.48
CA GLY A 130 11.44 -5.68 -2.27
C GLY A 130 10.58 -4.57 -2.87
N CYS A 131 9.38 -4.32 -2.36
CA CYS A 131 8.51 -3.28 -2.92
C CYS A 131 9.12 -1.88 -2.83
N GLY A 132 9.87 -1.56 -1.76
CA GLY A 132 10.53 -0.26 -1.63
C GLY A 132 11.58 -0.02 -2.73
N ASP A 133 12.42 -1.01 -3.01
CA ASP A 133 13.41 -0.95 -4.10
C ASP A 133 12.72 -0.86 -5.47
N THR A 134 11.63 -1.61 -5.63
CA THR A 134 10.84 -1.61 -6.86
C THR A 134 10.19 -0.24 -7.11
N PHE A 135 9.60 0.36 -6.08
CA PHE A 135 8.97 1.68 -6.22
C PHE A 135 9.98 2.81 -6.38
N GLU A 136 11.13 2.76 -5.69
CA GLU A 136 12.23 3.70 -5.93
C GLU A 136 12.69 3.62 -7.40
N THR A 137 12.98 2.42 -7.89
CA THR A 137 13.41 2.20 -9.28
C THR A 137 12.35 2.70 -10.26
N LEU A 138 11.07 2.39 -10.01
CA LEU A 138 9.97 2.81 -10.85
C LEU A 138 9.85 4.34 -10.89
N MET A 139 9.85 5.00 -9.73
CA MET A 139 9.74 6.44 -9.65
C MET A 139 10.89 7.15 -10.37
N LEU A 140 12.14 6.73 -10.12
CA LEU A 140 13.31 7.35 -10.76
C LEU A 140 13.32 7.14 -12.28
N ARG A 141 12.80 6.02 -12.78
CA ARG A 141 12.63 5.77 -14.22
C ARG A 141 11.59 6.69 -14.85
N GLU A 142 10.48 6.91 -14.17
CA GLU A 142 9.31 7.58 -14.73
C GLU A 142 9.28 9.11 -14.48
N ALA A 143 9.95 9.61 -13.46
CA ALA A 143 9.96 11.03 -13.10
C ALA A 143 10.36 11.98 -14.27
N PRO A 144 11.30 11.65 -15.17
CA PRO A 144 11.59 12.51 -16.33
C PRO A 144 10.44 12.58 -17.36
N LEU A 145 9.45 11.70 -17.27
CA LEU A 145 8.42 11.50 -18.29
C LEU A 145 7.03 11.92 -17.86
N ARG A 146 6.78 12.04 -16.55
CA ARG A 146 5.44 12.29 -15.98
C ARG A 146 5.50 12.91 -14.60
N VAL A 147 4.40 13.50 -14.16
CA VAL A 147 4.29 14.06 -12.81
C VAL A 147 4.41 12.95 -11.76
N THR A 148 5.28 13.15 -10.79
CA THR A 148 5.48 12.21 -9.68
C THR A 148 5.28 12.92 -8.33
N MET A 149 4.51 12.29 -7.46
CA MET A 149 4.24 12.76 -6.10
C MET A 149 4.64 11.70 -5.09
N ILE A 150 5.12 12.11 -3.94
CA ILE A 150 5.46 11.22 -2.83
C ILE A 150 4.87 11.74 -1.51
N ASP A 151 4.21 10.85 -0.76
CA ASP A 151 3.94 11.03 0.68
C ASP A 151 4.59 9.88 1.44
N PRO A 152 5.73 10.09 2.08
CA PRO A 152 6.41 9.05 2.84
C PRO A 152 5.56 8.47 3.96
N ASN A 153 4.60 9.21 4.47
CA ASN A 153 3.67 8.81 5.54
C ASN A 153 4.40 8.08 6.69
N ILE A 154 5.43 8.73 7.23
CA ILE A 154 6.46 8.13 8.09
C ILE A 154 5.86 7.48 9.33
N ARG A 155 6.19 6.22 9.53
CA ARG A 155 5.85 5.44 10.72
C ARG A 155 7.15 4.86 11.30
N PRO A 156 7.78 5.53 12.26
CA PRO A 156 9.11 5.13 12.78
C PRO A 156 9.18 3.68 13.26
N SER A 157 8.09 3.16 13.82
CA SER A 157 8.02 1.79 14.33
C SER A 157 8.18 0.70 13.27
N PHE A 158 8.00 1.02 11.98
CA PHE A 158 8.17 0.08 10.88
C PHE A 158 9.55 0.16 10.23
N ILE A 159 10.33 1.20 10.52
CA ILE A 159 11.62 1.45 9.89
C ILE A 159 12.70 0.71 10.69
N GLN A 160 13.19 -0.41 10.15
CA GLN A 160 14.24 -1.21 10.77
C GLN A 160 15.63 -0.63 10.48
N ASP A 161 15.87 -0.17 9.25
CA ASP A 161 17.10 0.48 8.82
C ASP A 161 16.80 1.95 8.46
N VAL A 162 17.04 2.81 9.42
CA VAL A 162 16.75 4.26 9.30
C VAL A 162 17.62 4.93 8.25
N ASP A 163 18.87 4.53 8.11
CA ASP A 163 19.80 5.15 7.17
C ASP A 163 19.46 4.75 5.72
N ALA A 164 19.20 3.47 5.47
CA ALA A 164 18.77 3.00 4.15
C ALA A 164 17.42 3.62 3.75
N TYR A 165 16.46 3.70 4.68
CA TYR A 165 15.18 4.35 4.43
C TYR A 165 15.34 5.83 4.09
N ARG A 166 16.14 6.57 4.87
CA ARG A 166 16.40 7.99 4.63
C ARG A 166 17.00 8.23 3.25
N VAL A 167 18.03 7.46 2.87
CA VAL A 167 18.68 7.57 1.55
C VAL A 167 17.68 7.34 0.42
N ARG A 168 16.78 6.35 0.55
CA ARG A 168 15.71 6.10 -0.41
C ARG A 168 14.76 7.29 -0.53
N ILE A 169 14.23 7.76 0.60
CA ILE A 169 13.26 8.85 0.60
C ILE A 169 13.87 10.14 0.06
N GLU A 170 15.11 10.47 0.43
CA GLU A 170 15.81 11.65 -0.10
C GLU A 170 15.98 11.59 -1.62
N ARG A 171 16.33 10.41 -2.19
CA ARG A 171 16.41 10.22 -3.64
C ARG A 171 15.06 10.36 -4.34
N MET A 172 14.02 9.74 -3.77
CA MET A 172 12.67 9.82 -4.33
C MET A 172 12.12 11.25 -4.26
N MET A 173 12.32 11.95 -3.14
CA MET A 173 11.90 13.37 -2.98
C MET A 173 12.65 14.30 -3.94
N ALA A 174 13.93 14.04 -4.21
CA ALA A 174 14.71 14.83 -5.18
C ALA A 174 14.23 14.64 -6.64
N ALA A 175 13.51 13.56 -6.92
CA ALA A 175 12.93 13.26 -8.23
C ALA A 175 11.44 13.62 -8.35
N ALA A 176 10.79 13.97 -7.24
CA ALA A 176 9.38 14.37 -7.22
C ALA A 176 9.17 15.80 -7.71
N ASP A 177 7.95 16.09 -8.23
CA ASP A 177 7.50 17.43 -8.61
C ASP A 177 7.00 18.29 -7.44
#